data_8053c01fd7c01b4659462595d2bdc18c
#
_entry.id   8053c01fd7c01b4659462595d2bdc18c
#
_cell.length_a   1.000
_cell.length_b   1.000
_cell.length_c   1.000
_cell.angle_alpha   90.00
_cell.angle_beta   90.00
_cell.angle_gamma   90.00
#
_symmetry.space_group_name_H-M   'P 1'
#
loop_
_entity.id
_entity.type
_entity.pdbx_description
1 polymer ?
#
loop_
_entity_poly.entity_id
_entity_poly.type
_entity_poly.pdbx_seq_one_letter_code
_entity_poly.pdbx_strand_id
1 'polypeptide(L)'
;MAPPRKSRRTDVSNLARSFTARRHELGLTQAELALLAGVGRSTVQAIEGGKDAPQLDGVNAVADALGCDLTLVTRAGAIVEPGER
;
A
#
# COMPACT_ATOMS: atom_id res chain seq x y z
N MET A 1 6.92 -29.07 -11.75
CA MET A 1 7.60 -27.84 -11.42
C MET A 1 6.62 -26.70 -11.16
N ALA A 2 6.86 -25.96 -10.11
CA ALA A 2 5.93 -24.92 -9.75
C ALA A 2 6.06 -23.72 -10.69
N PRO A 3 4.97 -23.07 -11.02
CA PRO A 3 5.05 -21.85 -11.80
C PRO A 3 5.71 -20.73 -11.00
N PRO A 4 6.21 -19.73 -11.68
CA PRO A 4 6.79 -18.59 -10.98
C PRO A 4 5.75 -17.91 -10.11
N ARG A 5 6.21 -17.32 -9.06
CA ARG A 5 5.38 -16.60 -8.11
C ARG A 5 5.44 -15.10 -8.32
N LYS A 6 5.58 -14.69 -9.55
CA LYS A 6 5.81 -13.28 -9.79
C LYS A 6 4.69 -12.40 -9.23
N SER A 7 3.45 -12.87 -9.29
CA SER A 7 2.35 -12.05 -8.82
C SER A 7 2.42 -11.80 -7.32
N ARG A 8 2.96 -12.75 -6.58
CA ARG A 8 3.06 -12.58 -5.15
C ARG A 8 4.15 -11.60 -4.75
N ARG A 9 5.15 -11.42 -5.62
CA ARG A 9 6.29 -10.60 -5.28
C ARG A 9 6.23 -9.22 -5.87
N THR A 10 5.58 -9.08 -7.01
CA THR A 10 5.60 -7.81 -7.73
C THR A 10 4.21 -7.34 -8.11
N ASP A 11 3.19 -8.02 -7.62
CA ASP A 11 1.83 -7.73 -8.05
C ASP A 11 1.30 -6.51 -7.31
N VAL A 12 1.26 -5.40 -8.00
CA VAL A 12 0.77 -4.15 -7.45
C VAL A 12 -0.71 -4.27 -7.07
N SER A 13 -1.45 -5.11 -7.78
CA SER A 13 -2.87 -5.27 -7.46
C SER A 13 -3.07 -5.96 -6.12
N ASN A 14 -2.15 -6.82 -5.68
CA ASN A 14 -2.23 -7.39 -4.35
C ASN A 14 -2.04 -6.31 -3.29
N LEU A 15 -1.08 -5.42 -3.50
CA LEU A 15 -0.87 -4.32 -2.57
C LEU A 15 -2.09 -3.40 -2.56
N ALA A 16 -2.63 -3.09 -3.72
CA ALA A 16 -3.83 -2.26 -3.83
C ALA A 16 -4.99 -2.86 -3.04
N ARG A 17 -5.18 -4.18 -3.17
CA ARG A 17 -6.24 -4.85 -2.42
C ARG A 17 -6.00 -4.83 -0.92
N SER A 18 -4.73 -4.86 -0.50
CA SER A 18 -4.40 -4.76 0.92
C SER A 18 -4.80 -3.39 1.47
N PHE A 19 -4.55 -2.34 0.72
CA PHE A 19 -4.99 -1.00 1.12
C PHE A 19 -6.50 -0.94 1.27
N THR A 20 -7.21 -1.47 0.29
CA THR A 20 -8.68 -1.48 0.33
C THR A 20 -9.20 -2.29 1.50
N ALA A 21 -8.64 -3.47 1.74
CA ALA A 21 -9.06 -4.33 2.82
C ALA A 21 -8.86 -3.67 4.18
N ARG A 22 -7.71 -3.03 4.35
CA ARG A 22 -7.43 -2.37 5.63
C ARG A 22 -8.38 -1.20 5.86
N ARG A 23 -8.66 -0.43 4.80
CA ARG A 23 -9.62 0.66 4.91
C ARG A 23 -11.00 0.13 5.34
N HIS A 24 -11.42 -0.99 4.75
CA HIS A 24 -12.71 -1.59 5.12
C HIS A 24 -12.70 -2.10 6.56
N GLU A 25 -11.60 -2.67 7.01
CA GLU A 25 -11.48 -3.10 8.41
C GLU A 25 -11.71 -1.96 9.36
N LEU A 26 -11.25 -0.78 8.98
CA LEU A 26 -11.38 0.40 9.83
C LEU A 26 -12.70 1.14 9.62
N GLY A 27 -13.52 0.66 8.69
CA GLY A 27 -14.82 1.27 8.45
C GLY A 27 -14.77 2.63 7.78
N LEU A 28 -13.71 2.90 7.01
CA LEU A 28 -13.51 4.21 6.42
C LEU A 28 -13.95 4.22 4.95
N THR A 29 -14.50 5.33 4.51
CA THR A 29 -14.69 5.57 3.07
C THR A 29 -13.37 6.08 2.49
N GLN A 30 -13.27 6.05 1.16
CA GLN A 30 -12.10 6.61 0.49
C GLN A 30 -11.93 8.10 0.82
N ALA A 31 -13.02 8.83 0.88
CA ALA A 31 -12.96 10.25 1.20
C ALA A 31 -12.47 10.49 2.62
N GLU A 32 -12.94 9.68 3.56
CA GLU A 32 -12.48 9.78 4.94
C GLU A 32 -11.00 9.46 5.07
N LEU A 33 -10.56 8.42 4.38
CA LEU A 33 -9.16 8.06 4.40
C LEU A 33 -8.29 9.15 3.80
N ALA A 34 -8.72 9.74 2.69
CA ALA A 34 -7.99 10.83 2.06
C ALA A 34 -7.85 12.01 3.03
N LEU A 35 -8.92 12.32 3.72
CA LEU A 35 -8.90 13.41 4.69
C LEU A 35 -7.91 13.13 5.82
N LEU A 36 -7.94 11.92 6.36
CA LEU A 36 -7.02 11.54 7.44
C LEU A 36 -5.57 11.55 6.98
N ALA A 37 -5.33 11.13 5.75
CA ALA A 37 -3.97 11.06 5.23
C ALA A 37 -3.46 12.41 4.74
N GLY A 38 -4.33 13.39 4.59
CA GLY A 38 -3.93 14.69 4.06
C GLY A 38 -3.63 14.65 2.58
N VAL A 39 -4.28 13.78 1.83
CA VAL A 39 -4.10 13.66 0.38
C VAL A 39 -5.44 13.83 -0.30
N GLY A 40 -5.41 13.97 -1.63
CA GLY A 40 -6.64 14.02 -2.39
C GLY A 40 -7.30 12.66 -2.49
N ARG A 41 -8.62 12.66 -2.67
CA ARG A 41 -9.35 11.42 -2.85
C ARG A 41 -8.84 10.65 -4.06
N SER A 42 -8.42 11.37 -5.11
CA SER A 42 -7.87 10.72 -6.30
C SER A 42 -6.62 9.92 -5.98
N THR A 43 -5.84 10.35 -4.99
CA THR A 43 -4.67 9.59 -4.58
C THR A 43 -5.06 8.25 -3.98
N VAL A 44 -6.08 8.25 -3.11
CA VAL A 44 -6.58 7.00 -2.54
C VAL A 44 -7.13 6.09 -3.64
N GLN A 45 -7.87 6.67 -4.58
CA GLN A 45 -8.44 5.90 -5.68
C GLN A 45 -7.33 5.29 -6.55
N ALA A 46 -6.27 6.05 -6.82
CA ALA A 46 -5.16 5.53 -7.62
C ALA A 46 -4.46 4.37 -6.90
N ILE A 47 -4.24 4.51 -5.60
CA ILE A 47 -3.61 3.45 -4.82
C ILE A 47 -4.46 2.18 -4.84
N GLU A 48 -5.75 2.32 -4.57
CA GLU A 48 -6.63 1.16 -4.49
C GLU A 48 -6.96 0.58 -5.84
N GLY A 49 -6.87 1.39 -6.89
CA GLY A 49 -7.10 0.91 -8.25
C GLY A 49 -5.96 0.08 -8.80
N GLY A 50 -4.76 0.31 -8.31
CA GLY A 50 -3.60 -0.47 -8.72
C GLY A 50 -3.17 -0.27 -10.17
N LYS A 51 -3.67 0.76 -10.82
CA LYS A 51 -3.38 0.99 -12.22
C LYS A 51 -2.41 2.13 -12.47
N ASP A 52 -2.54 3.17 -11.69
CA ASP A 52 -1.67 4.32 -11.82
C ASP A 52 -0.47 4.15 -10.92
N ALA A 53 0.51 4.98 -11.11
CA ALA A 53 1.73 4.94 -10.30
C ALA A 53 1.73 6.12 -9.34
N PRO A 54 1.02 6.02 -8.23
CA PRO A 54 1.01 7.12 -7.26
C PRO A 54 2.39 7.33 -6.69
N GLN A 55 2.64 8.56 -6.26
CA GLN A 55 3.95 8.86 -5.70
C GLN A 55 4.10 8.20 -4.34
N LEU A 56 5.33 7.84 -4.03
CA LEU A 56 5.60 7.08 -2.82
C LEU A 56 5.22 7.84 -1.55
N ASP A 57 5.42 9.15 -1.53
CA ASP A 57 5.05 9.92 -0.34
C ASP A 57 3.53 9.88 -0.10
N GLY A 58 2.73 9.90 -1.16
CA GLY A 58 1.29 9.74 -1.01
C GLY A 58 0.90 8.37 -0.52
N VAL A 59 1.55 7.33 -1.05
CA VAL A 59 1.31 5.97 -0.59
C VAL A 59 1.67 5.83 0.87
N ASN A 60 2.79 6.40 1.27
CA ASN A 60 3.23 6.34 2.66
C ASN A 60 2.26 7.07 3.59
N ALA A 61 1.76 8.23 3.16
CA ALA A 61 0.80 8.99 3.96
C ALA A 61 -0.49 8.20 4.17
N VAL A 62 -0.96 7.52 3.14
CA VAL A 62 -2.19 6.72 3.24
C VAL A 62 -1.94 5.50 4.13
N ALA A 63 -0.79 4.83 3.99
CA ALA A 63 -0.46 3.71 4.85
C ALA A 63 -0.44 4.14 6.31
N ASP A 64 0.18 5.29 6.58
CA ASP A 64 0.27 5.81 7.93
C ASP A 64 -1.11 6.09 8.51
N ALA A 65 -2.00 6.67 7.72
CA ALA A 65 -3.37 6.93 8.16
C ALA A 65 -4.13 5.64 8.48
N LEU A 66 -3.73 4.53 7.86
CA LEU A 66 -4.32 3.22 8.11
C LEU A 66 -3.66 2.49 9.29
N GLY A 67 -2.70 3.14 9.94
CA GLY A 67 -1.96 2.53 11.04
C GLY A 67 -0.98 1.48 10.57
N CYS A 68 -0.48 1.60 9.34
CA CYS A 68 0.42 0.63 8.73
C CYS A 68 1.73 1.30 8.34
N ASP A 69 2.77 0.50 8.24
CA ASP A 69 4.06 0.95 7.75
C ASP A 69 4.32 0.35 6.38
N LEU A 70 4.98 1.12 5.53
CA LEU A 70 5.51 0.56 4.30
C LEU A 70 6.90 0.04 4.58
N THR A 71 7.16 -1.17 4.17
CA THR A 71 8.45 -1.77 4.41
C THR A 71 8.84 -2.65 3.25
N LEU A 72 10.13 -2.85 3.10
CA LEU A 72 10.68 -3.73 2.08
C LEU A 72 10.97 -5.06 2.75
N VAL A 73 10.47 -6.14 2.16
CA VAL A 73 10.59 -7.48 2.73
C VAL A 73 11.27 -8.37 1.71
N THR A 74 12.27 -9.14 2.13
CA THR A 74 12.89 -10.11 1.23
C THR A 74 11.89 -11.21 0.90
N ARG A 75 12.16 -11.95 -0.16
CA ARG A 75 11.30 -13.08 -0.52
C ARG A 75 11.25 -14.14 0.56
N ALA A 76 12.28 -14.20 1.40
CA ALA A 76 12.29 -15.12 2.53
C ALA A 76 11.52 -14.59 3.74
N GLY A 77 11.00 -13.37 3.66
CA GLY A 77 10.17 -12.83 4.71
C GLY A 77 10.87 -11.94 5.71
N ALA A 78 12.13 -11.61 5.48
CA ALA A 78 12.86 -10.76 6.41
C ALA A 78 12.66 -9.29 6.07
N ILE A 79 12.39 -8.48 7.08
CA ILE A 79 12.28 -7.05 6.90
C ILE A 79 13.66 -6.47 6.62
N VAL A 80 13.73 -5.61 5.60
CA VAL A 80 14.98 -4.93 5.27
C VAL A 80 15.00 -3.61 6.01
N GLU A 81 15.94 -3.47 6.93
CA GLU A 81 16.03 -2.27 7.73
C GLU A 81 16.80 -1.18 6.97
N PRO A 82 16.46 0.09 7.21
CA PRO A 82 17.25 1.16 6.62
C PRO A 82 18.67 1.09 7.13
N GLY A 83 19.60 1.28 6.24
CA GLY A 83 21.00 1.33 6.65
C GLY A 83 21.31 2.59 7.39
N GLU A 84 22.44 2.57 8.08
CA GLU A 84 22.92 3.78 8.72
C GLU A 84 23.57 4.72 7.73
N ARG A 85 23.54 6.01 8.05
CA ARG A 85 24.05 7.04 7.15
C ARG A 85 25.47 7.41 7.43
#